data_2938c1e596c4c9914d511bcc7b00a37e
#
_entry.id   2938c1e596c4c9914d511bcc7b00a37e
#
_cell.length_a   1.000
_cell.length_b   1.000
_cell.length_c   1.000
_cell.angle_alpha   90.00
_cell.angle_beta   90.00
_cell.angle_gamma   90.00
#
_symmetry.space_group_name_H-M   'P 1'
#
loop_
_entity.id
_entity.type
_entity.pdbx_description
1 polymer ?
#
loop_
_entity_poly.entity_id
_entity_poly.type
_entity_poly.pdbx_seq_one_letter_code
_entity_poly.pdbx_strand_id
1 'polypeptide(L)'
;MANIKSQIKRIKTNEKRRQRNKSVKSSVKTAIRKFREAADSGDKETTIQALQDASRKLDKAAGKGVIHANQAANKKSAMAKRANNL
;
A
#
# COMPACT_ATOMS: atom_id res chain seq x y z
N MET A 1 3.67 -32.74 -23.49
CA MET A 1 2.48 -32.06 -24.02
C MET A 1 1.47 -31.68 -22.95
N ALA A 2 1.63 -32.18 -21.73
CA ALA A 2 0.89 -31.70 -20.57
C ALA A 2 1.20 -30.25 -20.22
N ASN A 3 2.26 -29.69 -20.79
CA ASN A 3 2.81 -28.39 -20.43
C ASN A 3 1.96 -27.20 -20.89
N ILE A 4 1.14 -27.37 -21.92
CA ILE A 4 0.31 -26.26 -22.45
C ILE A 4 -0.80 -25.90 -21.47
N LYS A 5 -1.50 -26.88 -20.91
CA LYS A 5 -2.56 -26.62 -19.91
C LYS A 5 -1.96 -26.03 -18.63
N SER A 6 -0.78 -26.49 -18.20
CA SER A 6 -0.08 -25.93 -17.06
C SER A 6 0.31 -24.48 -17.28
N GLN A 7 0.79 -24.15 -18.49
CA GLN A 7 1.20 -22.79 -18.84
C GLN A 7 -0.01 -21.84 -18.90
N ILE A 8 -1.13 -22.28 -19.46
CA ILE A 8 -2.36 -21.48 -19.50
C ILE A 8 -2.84 -21.18 -18.08
N LYS A 9 -2.85 -22.18 -17.21
CA LYS A 9 -3.24 -22.04 -15.81
C LYS A 9 -2.31 -21.05 -15.08
N ARG A 10 -1.01 -21.14 -15.34
CA ARG A 10 0.00 -20.26 -14.77
C ARG A 10 -0.21 -18.80 -15.22
N ILE A 11 -0.48 -18.60 -16.51
CA ILE A 11 -0.74 -17.27 -17.07
C ILE A 11 -1.97 -16.65 -16.41
N LYS A 12 -3.07 -17.39 -16.31
CA LYS A 12 -4.30 -16.91 -15.64
C LYS A 12 -4.06 -16.58 -14.18
N THR A 13 -3.30 -17.41 -13.46
CA THR A 13 -2.96 -17.16 -12.07
C THR A 13 -2.11 -15.90 -11.93
N ASN A 14 -1.13 -15.71 -12.82
CA ASN A 14 -0.26 -14.53 -12.82
C ASN A 14 -1.05 -13.26 -13.11
N GLU A 15 -2.02 -13.30 -14.04
CA GLU A 15 -2.88 -12.16 -14.34
C GLU A 15 -3.73 -11.76 -13.13
N LYS A 16 -4.33 -12.73 -12.44
CA LYS A 16 -5.11 -12.49 -11.22
C LYS A 16 -4.24 -11.85 -10.15
N ARG A 17 -3.02 -12.35 -9.95
CA ARG A 17 -2.08 -11.78 -8.99
C ARG A 17 -1.69 -10.36 -9.37
N ARG A 18 -1.44 -10.10 -10.64
CA ARG A 18 -1.09 -8.78 -11.15
C ARG A 18 -2.22 -7.78 -10.90
N GLN A 19 -3.46 -8.14 -11.20
CA GLN A 19 -4.62 -7.28 -10.97
C GLN A 19 -4.81 -7.01 -9.49
N ARG A 20 -4.67 -8.03 -8.63
CA ARG A 20 -4.78 -7.88 -7.18
C ARG A 20 -3.69 -6.98 -6.64
N ASN A 21 -2.44 -7.17 -7.11
CA ASN A 21 -1.31 -6.35 -6.67
C ASN A 21 -1.48 -4.90 -7.11
N LYS A 22 -1.97 -4.68 -8.33
CA LYS A 22 -2.25 -3.34 -8.83
C LYS A 22 -3.31 -2.64 -7.98
N SER A 23 -4.37 -3.35 -7.62
CA SER A 23 -5.43 -2.83 -6.77
C SER A 23 -4.91 -2.46 -5.39
N VAL A 24 -4.08 -3.31 -4.78
CA VAL A 24 -3.48 -3.05 -3.46
C VAL A 24 -2.55 -1.85 -3.53
N LYS A 25 -1.69 -1.75 -4.54
CA LYS A 25 -0.79 -0.61 -4.72
C LYS A 25 -1.56 0.69 -4.90
N SER A 26 -2.64 0.66 -5.69
CA SER A 26 -3.49 1.82 -5.90
C SER A 26 -4.13 2.28 -4.60
N SER A 27 -4.63 1.35 -3.79
CA SER A 27 -5.22 1.64 -2.48
C SER A 27 -4.20 2.29 -1.53
N VAL A 28 -2.96 1.79 -1.51
CA VAL A 28 -1.88 2.36 -0.71
C VAL A 28 -1.55 3.78 -1.16
N LYS A 29 -1.42 4.01 -2.46
CA LYS A 29 -1.13 5.36 -3.00
C LYS A 29 -2.23 6.35 -2.65
N THR A 30 -3.49 5.93 -2.74
CA THR A 30 -4.63 6.76 -2.37
C THR A 30 -4.60 7.15 -0.89
N ALA A 31 -4.29 6.18 -0.02
CA ALA A 31 -4.19 6.43 1.42
C ALA A 31 -3.06 7.41 1.75
N ILE A 32 -1.90 7.26 1.10
CA ILE A 32 -0.76 8.17 1.29
C ILE A 32 -1.12 9.58 0.80
N ARG A 33 -1.80 9.68 -0.33
CA ARG A 33 -2.25 10.99 -0.85
C ARG A 33 -3.21 11.68 0.13
N LYS A 34 -4.17 10.93 0.67
CA LYS A 34 -5.09 11.47 1.67
C LYS A 34 -4.35 11.95 2.92
N PHE A 35 -3.31 11.22 3.33
CA PHE A 35 -2.45 11.65 4.44
C PHE A 35 -1.76 12.97 4.11
N ARG A 36 -1.17 13.10 2.92
CA ARG A 36 -0.50 14.34 2.50
C ARG A 36 -1.46 15.52 2.48
N GLU A 37 -2.66 15.33 1.95
CA GLU A 37 -3.68 16.38 1.92
C GLU A 37 -4.06 16.81 3.33
N ALA A 38 -4.24 15.87 4.24
CA ALA A 38 -4.55 16.17 5.64
C ALA A 38 -3.40 16.92 6.32
N ALA A 39 -2.16 16.50 6.08
CA ALA A 39 -0.97 17.16 6.63
C ALA A 39 -0.83 18.59 6.08
N ASP A 40 -1.11 18.79 4.79
CA ASP A 40 -1.03 20.12 4.16
C ASP A 40 -2.11 21.06 4.69
N SER A 41 -3.27 20.52 5.10
CA SER A 41 -4.31 21.33 5.71
C SER A 41 -3.99 21.76 7.14
N GLY A 42 -2.99 21.14 7.76
CA GLY A 42 -2.56 21.48 9.11
C GLY A 42 -3.43 20.94 10.23
N ASP A 43 -4.44 20.14 9.92
CA ASP A 43 -5.31 19.52 10.93
C ASP A 43 -4.64 18.25 11.46
N LYS A 44 -4.12 18.35 12.69
CA LYS A 44 -3.39 17.27 13.34
C LYS A 44 -4.25 16.01 13.55
N GLU A 45 -5.49 16.19 13.97
CA GLU A 45 -6.40 15.09 14.26
C GLU A 45 -6.71 14.28 12.98
N THR A 46 -7.08 14.97 11.90
CA THR A 46 -7.34 14.34 10.61
C THR A 46 -6.07 13.68 10.07
N THR A 47 -4.92 14.32 10.25
CA THR A 47 -3.63 13.77 9.83
C THR A 47 -3.31 12.48 10.57
N ILE A 48 -3.56 12.39 11.86
CA ILE A 48 -3.32 11.18 12.65
C ILE A 48 -4.24 10.05 12.19
N GLN A 49 -5.51 10.33 11.93
CA GLN A 49 -6.45 9.34 11.42
C GLN A 49 -6.00 8.82 10.05
N ALA A 50 -5.58 9.71 9.16
CA ALA A 50 -5.07 9.34 7.84
C ALA A 50 -3.77 8.53 7.95
N LEU A 51 -2.90 8.86 8.91
CA LEU A 51 -1.68 8.10 9.18
C LEU A 51 -1.99 6.67 9.61
N GLN A 52 -2.96 6.49 10.50
CA GLN A 52 -3.35 5.16 10.96
C GLN A 52 -3.90 4.32 9.82
N ASP A 53 -4.74 4.91 8.96
CA ASP A 53 -5.32 4.21 7.82
C ASP A 53 -4.24 3.82 6.80
N ALA A 54 -3.35 4.76 6.47
CA ALA A 54 -2.24 4.51 5.54
C ALA A 54 -1.30 3.45 6.07
N SER A 55 -0.97 3.49 7.37
CA SER A 55 -0.10 2.51 8.02
C SER A 55 -0.71 1.11 7.94
N ARG A 56 -2.00 1.00 8.19
CA ARG A 56 -2.72 -0.28 8.11
C ARG A 56 -2.67 -0.86 6.70
N LYS A 57 -2.88 -0.02 5.69
CA LYS A 57 -2.83 -0.46 4.29
C LYS A 57 -1.41 -0.84 3.86
N LEU A 58 -0.39 -0.12 4.34
CA LEU A 58 1.00 -0.47 4.09
C LEU A 58 1.37 -1.81 4.73
N ASP A 59 0.94 -2.05 5.96
CA ASP A 59 1.18 -3.32 6.65
C ASP A 59 0.50 -4.49 5.94
N LYS A 60 -0.73 -4.31 5.49
CA LYS A 60 -1.43 -5.34 4.72
C LYS A 60 -0.73 -5.62 3.39
N ALA A 61 -0.29 -4.60 2.68
CA ALA A 61 0.42 -4.76 1.41
C ALA A 61 1.75 -5.50 1.61
N ALA A 62 2.48 -5.18 2.67
CA ALA A 62 3.73 -5.88 3.01
C ALA A 62 3.45 -7.34 3.37
N GLY A 63 2.39 -7.61 4.14
CA GLY A 63 1.99 -8.97 4.51
C GLY A 63 1.60 -9.83 3.31
N LYS A 64 1.04 -9.22 2.29
CA LYS A 64 0.67 -9.92 1.04
C LYS A 64 1.85 -10.04 0.07
N GLY A 65 3.00 -9.44 0.39
CA GLY A 65 4.17 -9.46 -0.49
C GLY A 65 4.09 -8.51 -1.68
N VAL A 66 3.14 -7.59 -1.70
CA VAL A 66 2.98 -6.60 -2.78
C VAL A 66 4.09 -5.56 -2.72
N ILE A 67 4.48 -5.16 -1.50
CA ILE A 67 5.61 -4.27 -1.26
C ILE A 67 6.53 -4.92 -0.23
N HIS A 68 7.80 -4.53 -0.24
CA HIS A 68 8.76 -5.02 0.73
C HIS A 68 8.50 -4.40 2.11
N ALA A 69 8.73 -5.18 3.17
CA ALA A 69 8.53 -4.71 4.55
C ALA A 69 9.34 -3.45 4.85
N ASN A 70 10.56 -3.33 4.30
CA ASN A 70 11.40 -2.15 4.49
C ASN A 70 10.79 -0.90 3.86
N GLN A 71 10.16 -1.03 2.69
CA GLN A 71 9.45 0.09 2.05
C GLN A 71 8.28 0.55 2.91
N ALA A 72 7.50 -0.40 3.45
CA ALA A 72 6.39 -0.08 4.33
C ALA A 72 6.88 0.66 5.58
N ALA A 73 7.94 0.16 6.20
CA ALA A 73 8.53 0.78 7.39
C ALA A 73 9.04 2.19 7.12
N ASN A 74 9.73 2.40 5.98
CA ASN A 74 10.26 3.71 5.61
C ASN A 74 9.14 4.72 5.37
N LYS A 75 8.08 4.33 4.67
CA LYS A 75 6.94 5.21 4.39
C LYS A 75 6.18 5.54 5.67
N LYS A 76 5.97 4.57 6.55
CA LYS A 76 5.33 4.79 7.85
C LYS A 76 6.14 5.75 8.71
N SER A 77 7.46 5.58 8.75
CA SER A 77 8.35 6.44 9.51
C SER A 77 8.31 7.89 8.99
N ALA A 78 8.37 8.09 7.68
CA ALA A 78 8.31 9.41 7.07
C ALA A 78 6.98 10.12 7.39
N MET A 79 5.87 9.40 7.28
CA MET A 79 4.55 9.94 7.60
C MET A 79 4.43 10.30 9.08
N ALA A 80 4.93 9.44 9.97
CA ALA A 80 4.89 9.68 11.41
C ALA A 80 5.68 10.93 11.79
N LYS A 81 6.87 11.14 11.19
CA LYS A 81 7.66 12.35 11.40
C LYS A 81 6.90 13.59 10.98
N ARG A 82 6.26 13.54 9.83
CA ARG A 82 5.49 14.68 9.34
C ARG A 82 4.31 15.00 10.25
N ALA A 83 3.60 13.97 10.73
CA ALA A 83 2.48 14.14 11.65
C ALA A 83 2.94 14.74 12.98
N ASN A 84 4.11 14.32 13.48
CA ASN A 84 4.66 14.84 14.75
C ASN A 84 5.09 16.30 14.64
N ASN A 85 5.44 16.77 13.43
CA ASN A 85 5.87 18.16 13.21
C ASN A 85 4.70 19.13 13.02
N LEU A 86 3.49 18.63 13.01
CA LEU A 86 2.29 19.47 13.00
C LEU A 86 1.96 19.87 14.44
#